data_dc85e185ca4d9b8937ef3a4350d7875b
#
_entry.id   dc85e185ca4d9b8937ef3a4350d7875b
#
_cell.length_a   1.000
_cell.length_b   1.000
_cell.length_c   1.000
_cell.angle_alpha   90.00
_cell.angle_beta   90.00
_cell.angle_gamma   90.00
#
_symmetry.space_group_name_H-M   'P 1'
#
loop_
_entity.id
_entity.type
_entity.pdbx_description
1 polymer ?
#
loop_
_entity_poly.entity_id
_entity_poly.type
_entity_poly.pdbx_seq_one_letter_code
_entity_poly.pdbx_strand_id
1 'polypeptide(L)'
;MNRIDMLLEPVRAFLVQVGQFLPKLALAVLVVVAGWMLAKLARLAVVKGLRAINFHVLTERAGMDGFLQQGGIQRDTTWIFAALMYWLVILAALIIGFNSLGLTYVTDLLRQVVLFVPKVIVALLILAFGAYFARFICNTVIAYCRNIGIQDADLLGKFAQYAILGFVVLIALEQINVGGEIVRQSFLIILAGIVFALALAFGIGGQKWAAELLERWWPRGTKEERR
;
A
#
# COMPACT_ATOMS: atom_id res chain seq x y z
N MET A 1 22.55 -25.21 -56.15
CA MET A 1 22.86 -24.62 -54.84
C MET A 1 23.89 -25.51 -54.19
N ASN A 2 25.08 -24.98 -53.97
CA ASN A 2 26.22 -25.78 -53.48
C ASN A 2 25.99 -26.10 -51.98
N ARG A 3 26.33 -27.35 -51.55
CA ARG A 3 26.22 -27.76 -50.12
C ARG A 3 26.97 -26.80 -49.15
N ILE A 4 27.98 -26.13 -49.68
CA ILE A 4 28.78 -25.12 -48.96
C ILE A 4 27.96 -23.86 -48.65
N ASP A 5 27.11 -23.37 -49.58
CA ASP A 5 26.26 -22.21 -49.36
C ASP A 5 25.21 -22.47 -48.25
N MET A 6 24.68 -23.69 -48.20
CA MET A 6 23.71 -24.11 -47.17
C MET A 6 24.32 -24.18 -45.74
N LEU A 7 25.64 -24.42 -45.62
CA LEU A 7 26.38 -24.43 -44.35
C LEU A 7 26.87 -23.03 -43.97
N LEU A 8 27.08 -22.11 -44.93
CA LEU A 8 27.54 -20.75 -44.67
C LEU A 8 26.39 -19.80 -44.39
N GLU A 9 25.18 -20.11 -44.85
CA GLU A 9 23.99 -19.28 -44.65
C GLU A 9 23.66 -18.96 -43.16
N PRO A 10 23.67 -19.94 -42.24
CA PRO A 10 23.50 -19.71 -40.81
C PRO A 10 24.60 -18.81 -40.22
N VAL A 11 25.84 -19.02 -40.62
CA VAL A 11 27.00 -18.24 -40.15
C VAL A 11 26.89 -16.78 -40.63
N ARG A 12 26.51 -16.59 -41.87
CA ARG A 12 26.31 -15.24 -42.44
C ARG A 12 25.12 -14.51 -41.77
N ALA A 13 24.01 -15.24 -41.52
CA ALA A 13 22.88 -14.70 -40.82
C ALA A 13 23.25 -14.29 -39.38
N PHE A 14 24.04 -15.11 -38.68
CA PHE A 14 24.55 -14.79 -37.35
C PHE A 14 25.44 -13.54 -37.34
N LEU A 15 26.38 -13.42 -38.28
CA LEU A 15 27.26 -12.24 -38.40
C LEU A 15 26.48 -10.96 -38.69
N VAL A 16 25.47 -11.04 -39.55
CA VAL A 16 24.58 -9.91 -39.86
C VAL A 16 23.77 -9.53 -38.61
N GLN A 17 23.26 -10.49 -37.87
CA GLN A 17 22.51 -10.24 -36.66
C GLN A 17 23.36 -9.60 -35.56
N VAL A 18 24.59 -10.07 -35.35
CA VAL A 18 25.57 -9.45 -34.44
C VAL A 18 25.91 -8.03 -34.88
N GLY A 19 26.12 -7.79 -36.17
CA GLY A 19 26.39 -6.46 -36.72
C GLY A 19 25.24 -5.48 -36.51
N GLN A 20 24.00 -5.93 -36.57
CA GLN A 20 22.81 -5.11 -36.28
C GLN A 20 22.57 -4.90 -34.77
N PHE A 21 23.07 -5.80 -33.94
CA PHE A 21 22.93 -5.72 -32.47
C PHE A 21 23.83 -4.62 -31.86
N LEU A 22 25.03 -4.43 -32.41
CA LEU A 22 26.02 -3.47 -31.92
C LEU A 22 25.51 -2.01 -31.85
N PRO A 23 24.91 -1.46 -32.94
CA PRO A 23 24.31 -0.13 -32.89
C PRO A 23 23.15 0.01 -31.91
N LYS A 24 22.31 -1.02 -31.84
CA LYS A 24 21.20 -1.07 -30.85
C LYS A 24 21.70 -1.06 -29.42
N LEU A 25 22.79 -1.79 -29.13
CA LEU A 25 23.41 -1.80 -27.83
C LEU A 25 23.97 -0.41 -27.46
N ALA A 26 24.65 0.26 -28.41
CA ALA A 26 25.15 1.62 -28.18
C ALA A 26 24.01 2.60 -27.85
N LEU A 27 22.90 2.54 -28.61
CA LEU A 27 21.71 3.34 -28.32
C LEU A 27 21.10 3.02 -26.95
N ALA A 28 20.99 1.74 -26.58
CA ALA A 28 20.48 1.33 -25.29
C ALA A 28 21.31 1.88 -24.13
N VAL A 29 22.65 1.78 -24.24
CA VAL A 29 23.57 2.34 -23.24
C VAL A 29 23.41 3.85 -23.13
N LEU A 30 23.31 4.56 -24.25
CA LEU A 30 23.12 6.02 -24.28
C LEU A 30 21.82 6.41 -23.59
N VAL A 31 20.71 5.71 -23.87
CA VAL A 31 19.40 5.93 -23.23
C VAL A 31 19.48 5.69 -21.71
N VAL A 32 20.15 4.64 -21.27
CA VAL A 32 20.30 4.34 -19.83
C VAL A 32 21.13 5.42 -19.12
N VAL A 33 22.23 5.89 -19.74
CA VAL A 33 23.05 6.99 -19.20
C VAL A 33 22.26 8.30 -19.12
N ALA A 34 21.52 8.65 -20.17
CA ALA A 34 20.65 9.82 -20.18
C ALA A 34 19.53 9.70 -19.11
N GLY A 35 18.93 8.50 -18.99
CA GLY A 35 17.93 8.19 -17.97
C GLY A 35 18.47 8.31 -16.55
N TRP A 36 19.72 7.88 -16.31
CA TRP A 36 20.36 8.05 -15.01
C TRP A 36 20.56 9.53 -14.62
N MET A 37 20.94 10.37 -15.59
CA MET A 37 21.02 11.82 -15.36
C MET A 37 19.65 12.41 -15.05
N LEU A 38 18.64 12.05 -15.83
CA LEU A 38 17.25 12.48 -15.60
C LEU A 38 16.73 11.99 -14.22
N ALA A 39 17.06 10.77 -13.83
CA ALA A 39 16.67 10.23 -12.51
C ALA A 39 17.23 11.05 -11.35
N LYS A 40 18.48 11.50 -11.43
CA LYS A 40 19.08 12.41 -10.44
C LYS A 40 18.36 13.75 -10.36
N LEU A 41 18.01 14.33 -11.52
CA LEU A 41 17.26 15.59 -11.58
C LEU A 41 15.83 15.41 -11.03
N ALA A 42 15.14 14.34 -11.40
CA ALA A 42 13.83 14.02 -10.87
C ALA A 42 13.83 13.85 -9.34
N ARG A 43 14.82 13.13 -8.80
CA ARG A 43 15.00 12.99 -7.35
C ARG A 43 15.16 14.35 -6.66
N LEU A 44 15.99 15.24 -7.19
CA LEU A 44 16.20 16.57 -6.63
C LEU A 44 14.91 17.41 -6.69
N ALA A 45 14.18 17.34 -7.79
CA ALA A 45 12.91 18.05 -7.97
C ALA A 45 11.86 17.57 -6.95
N VAL A 46 11.74 16.25 -6.74
CA VAL A 46 10.83 15.65 -5.77
C VAL A 46 11.19 16.05 -4.34
N VAL A 47 12.46 15.97 -3.95
CA VAL A 47 12.90 16.40 -2.60
C VAL A 47 12.56 17.88 -2.37
N LYS A 48 12.86 18.75 -3.35
CA LYS A 48 12.58 20.19 -3.22
C LYS A 48 11.05 20.45 -3.18
N GLY A 49 10.27 19.78 -4.04
CA GLY A 49 8.83 19.93 -4.08
C GLY A 49 8.14 19.49 -2.78
N LEU A 50 8.50 18.29 -2.26
CA LEU A 50 7.94 17.78 -1.00
C LEU A 50 8.33 18.65 0.20
N ARG A 51 9.55 19.18 0.23
CA ARG A 51 9.98 20.11 1.29
C ARG A 51 9.25 21.46 1.21
N ALA A 52 8.98 21.95 0.01
CA ALA A 52 8.25 23.20 -0.19
C ALA A 52 6.81 23.18 0.38
N ILE A 53 6.15 22.02 0.35
CA ILE A 53 4.81 21.80 0.95
C ILE A 53 4.86 21.34 2.40
N ASN A 54 6.05 21.36 3.05
CA ASN A 54 6.26 20.88 4.41
C ASN A 54 5.77 19.44 4.66
N PHE A 55 5.90 18.57 3.66
CA PHE A 55 5.44 17.18 3.72
C PHE A 55 6.03 16.41 4.91
N HIS A 56 7.28 16.70 5.29
CA HIS A 56 7.93 16.10 6.47
C HIS A 56 7.19 16.38 7.78
N VAL A 57 6.59 17.58 7.94
CA VAL A 57 5.79 17.93 9.14
C VAL A 57 4.52 17.08 9.20
N LEU A 58 3.91 16.79 8.05
CA LEU A 58 2.72 15.95 7.97
C LEU A 58 3.04 14.49 8.35
N THR A 59 4.13 13.95 7.82
CA THR A 59 4.56 12.56 8.09
C THR A 59 5.06 12.37 9.52
N GLU A 60 5.72 13.37 10.08
CA GLU A 60 6.14 13.38 11.49
C GLU A 60 4.92 13.42 12.42
N ARG A 61 3.96 14.30 12.17
CA ARG A 61 2.70 14.35 12.94
C ARG A 61 1.87 13.06 12.81
N ALA A 62 1.90 12.42 11.66
CA ALA A 62 1.29 11.09 11.47
C ALA A 62 2.04 9.96 12.23
N GLY A 63 3.26 10.24 12.72
CA GLY A 63 4.11 9.25 13.41
C GLY A 63 4.76 8.25 12.47
N MET A 64 4.78 8.51 11.15
CA MET A 64 5.41 7.64 10.15
C MET A 64 6.92 7.57 10.34
N ASP A 65 7.58 8.71 10.62
CA ASP A 65 9.02 8.73 10.82
C ASP A 65 9.42 7.92 12.06
N GLY A 66 8.62 7.95 13.14
CA GLY A 66 8.81 7.10 14.31
C GLY A 66 8.63 5.61 14.02
N PHE A 67 7.67 5.25 13.19
CA PHE A 67 7.46 3.87 12.76
C PHE A 67 8.62 3.35 11.89
N LEU A 68 9.11 4.18 10.97
CA LEU A 68 10.27 3.86 10.12
C LEU A 68 11.55 3.69 10.94
N GLN A 69 11.77 4.53 11.95
CA GLN A 69 12.90 4.42 12.87
C GLN A 69 12.86 3.13 13.69
N GLN A 70 11.69 2.71 14.16
CA GLN A 70 11.50 1.40 14.82
C GLN A 70 11.81 0.23 13.89
N GLY A 71 11.55 0.38 12.59
CA GLY A 71 11.93 -0.57 11.54
C GLY A 71 13.42 -0.50 11.13
N GLY A 72 14.24 0.30 11.81
CA GLY A 72 15.67 0.44 11.51
C GLY A 72 15.99 1.39 10.36
N ILE A 73 15.01 2.10 9.81
CA ILE A 73 15.19 3.06 8.71
C ILE A 73 15.43 4.45 9.30
N GLN A 74 16.68 4.89 9.32
CA GLN A 74 17.10 6.22 9.83
C GLN A 74 16.89 7.36 8.82
N ARG A 75 16.02 7.18 7.83
CA ARG A 75 15.79 8.16 6.76
C ARG A 75 14.37 8.72 6.84
N ASP A 76 14.24 10.01 6.52
CA ASP A 76 12.94 10.69 6.48
C ASP A 76 12.03 10.07 5.41
N THR A 77 10.75 10.06 5.66
CA THR A 77 9.73 9.61 4.68
C THR A 77 9.89 10.31 3.34
N THR A 78 10.25 11.60 3.31
CA THR A 78 10.54 12.37 2.09
C THR A 78 11.64 11.74 1.24
N TRP A 79 12.68 11.18 1.88
CA TRP A 79 13.76 10.49 1.17
C TRP A 79 13.27 9.22 0.47
N ILE A 80 12.35 8.48 1.09
CA ILE A 80 11.76 7.26 0.52
C ILE A 80 11.01 7.59 -0.76
N PHE A 81 10.16 8.63 -0.75
CA PHE A 81 9.45 9.09 -1.94
C PHE A 81 10.40 9.51 -3.06
N ALA A 82 11.46 10.25 -2.71
CA ALA A 82 12.46 10.66 -3.68
C ALA A 82 13.26 9.47 -4.25
N ALA A 83 13.54 8.46 -3.42
CA ALA A 83 14.19 7.23 -3.87
C ALA A 83 13.28 6.41 -4.80
N LEU A 84 11.99 6.30 -4.50
CA LEU A 84 11.01 5.63 -5.35
C LEU A 84 10.93 6.30 -6.73
N MET A 85 10.86 7.64 -6.78
CA MET A 85 10.85 8.38 -8.04
C MET A 85 12.15 8.19 -8.84
N TYR A 86 13.30 8.20 -8.15
CA TYR A 86 14.59 7.93 -8.79
C TYR A 86 14.60 6.55 -9.46
N TRP A 87 14.18 5.50 -8.73
CA TRP A 87 14.10 4.15 -9.26
C TRP A 87 13.09 4.03 -10.41
N LEU A 88 11.96 4.73 -10.32
CA LEU A 88 10.96 4.74 -11.39
C LEU A 88 11.53 5.29 -12.70
N VAL A 89 12.27 6.39 -12.66
CA VAL A 89 12.90 6.97 -13.85
C VAL A 89 14.00 6.06 -14.41
N ILE A 90 14.80 5.42 -13.55
CA ILE A 90 15.80 4.43 -13.98
C ILE A 90 15.13 3.23 -14.64
N LEU A 91 14.08 2.68 -14.04
CA LEU A 91 13.35 1.55 -14.61
C LEU A 91 12.72 1.90 -15.95
N ALA A 92 12.17 3.12 -16.11
CA ALA A 92 11.66 3.61 -17.38
C ALA A 92 12.77 3.68 -18.46
N ALA A 93 13.95 4.17 -18.10
CA ALA A 93 15.10 4.21 -19.00
C ALA A 93 15.56 2.80 -19.39
N LEU A 94 15.58 1.85 -18.45
CA LEU A 94 15.90 0.44 -18.72
C LEU A 94 14.88 -0.22 -19.66
N ILE A 95 13.58 0.07 -19.46
CA ILE A 95 12.52 -0.41 -20.36
C ILE A 95 12.77 0.04 -21.79
N ILE A 96 13.10 1.32 -22.00
CA ILE A 96 13.39 1.86 -23.33
C ILE A 96 14.66 1.21 -23.90
N GLY A 97 15.71 1.07 -23.10
CA GLY A 97 16.96 0.44 -23.50
C GLY A 97 16.78 -1.02 -23.91
N PHE A 98 16.12 -1.84 -23.09
CA PHE A 98 15.87 -3.26 -23.41
C PHE A 98 14.89 -3.45 -24.57
N ASN A 99 13.90 -2.56 -24.71
CA ASN A 99 13.00 -2.59 -25.85
C ASN A 99 13.76 -2.32 -27.18
N SER A 100 14.74 -1.42 -27.16
CA SER A 100 15.61 -1.13 -28.32
C SER A 100 16.48 -2.34 -28.71
N LEU A 101 16.79 -3.22 -27.75
CA LEU A 101 17.51 -4.48 -27.97
C LEU A 101 16.59 -5.63 -28.45
N GLY A 102 15.27 -5.43 -28.44
CA GLY A 102 14.28 -6.45 -28.78
C GLY A 102 14.00 -7.44 -27.65
N LEU A 103 14.42 -7.16 -26.42
CA LEU A 103 14.21 -7.99 -25.24
C LEU A 103 12.82 -7.76 -24.63
N THR A 104 11.76 -8.07 -25.40
CA THR A 104 10.36 -7.80 -25.03
C THR A 104 9.95 -8.44 -23.70
N TYR A 105 10.34 -9.68 -23.46
CA TYR A 105 10.02 -10.37 -22.20
C TYR A 105 10.58 -9.66 -20.96
N VAL A 106 11.85 -9.23 -21.01
CA VAL A 106 12.49 -8.47 -19.92
C VAL A 106 11.80 -7.11 -19.74
N THR A 107 11.45 -6.46 -20.86
CA THR A 107 10.72 -5.19 -20.85
C THR A 107 9.37 -5.31 -20.17
N ASP A 108 8.63 -6.38 -20.41
CA ASP A 108 7.32 -6.60 -19.78
C ASP A 108 7.42 -6.87 -18.28
N LEU A 109 8.43 -7.61 -17.83
CA LEU A 109 8.72 -7.78 -16.40
C LEU A 109 9.05 -6.44 -15.73
N LEU A 110 9.92 -5.64 -16.34
CA LEU A 110 10.27 -4.31 -15.82
C LEU A 110 9.06 -3.37 -15.78
N ARG A 111 8.18 -3.44 -16.79
CA ARG A 111 6.94 -2.67 -16.81
C ARG A 111 6.04 -2.99 -15.63
N GLN A 112 5.93 -4.26 -15.23
CA GLN A 112 5.17 -4.66 -14.04
C GLN A 112 5.77 -4.03 -12.78
N VAL A 113 7.10 -4.00 -12.66
CA VAL A 113 7.78 -3.35 -11.52
C VAL A 113 7.55 -1.83 -11.51
N VAL A 114 7.58 -1.18 -12.68
CA VAL A 114 7.28 0.27 -12.80
C VAL A 114 5.86 0.57 -12.35
N LEU A 115 4.89 -0.25 -12.75
CA LEU A 115 3.48 -0.09 -12.34
C LEU A 115 3.26 -0.37 -10.85
N PHE A 116 4.16 -1.11 -10.21
CA PHE A 116 4.12 -1.37 -8.77
C PHE A 116 4.51 -0.12 -7.94
N VAL A 117 5.47 0.68 -8.41
CA VAL A 117 5.98 1.84 -7.67
C VAL A 117 4.89 2.87 -7.32
N PRO A 118 4.03 3.34 -8.25
CA PRO A 118 2.93 4.23 -7.91
C PRO A 118 1.97 3.63 -6.88
N LYS A 119 1.71 2.33 -6.92
CA LYS A 119 0.86 1.65 -5.95
C LYS A 119 1.46 1.71 -4.53
N VAL A 120 2.77 1.52 -4.40
CA VAL A 120 3.48 1.66 -3.13
C VAL A 120 3.38 3.09 -2.59
N ILE A 121 3.52 4.10 -3.45
CA ILE A 121 3.36 5.51 -3.06
C ILE A 121 1.96 5.75 -2.49
N VAL A 122 0.92 5.29 -3.18
CA VAL A 122 -0.47 5.43 -2.72
C VAL A 122 -0.70 4.68 -1.41
N ALA A 123 -0.15 3.47 -1.26
CA ALA A 123 -0.25 2.71 -0.02
C ALA A 123 0.41 3.43 1.17
N LEU A 124 1.58 4.03 0.96
CA LEU A 124 2.25 4.85 1.99
C LEU A 124 1.42 6.08 2.37
N LEU A 125 0.76 6.73 1.41
CA LEU A 125 -0.15 7.83 1.68
C LEU A 125 -1.37 7.35 2.49
N ILE A 126 -1.96 6.22 2.13
CA ILE A 126 -3.08 5.61 2.89
C ILE A 126 -2.65 5.34 4.33
N LEU A 127 -1.45 4.76 4.56
CA LEU A 127 -0.93 4.53 5.90
C LEU A 127 -0.73 5.84 6.68
N ALA A 128 -0.18 6.88 6.04
CA ALA A 128 0.05 8.17 6.68
C ALA A 128 -1.26 8.84 7.13
N PHE A 129 -2.19 9.01 6.19
CA PHE A 129 -3.48 9.63 6.47
C PHE A 129 -4.34 8.77 7.40
N GLY A 130 -4.34 7.46 7.20
CA GLY A 130 -5.08 6.51 8.02
C GLY A 130 -4.59 6.48 9.47
N ALA A 131 -3.27 6.50 9.71
CA ALA A 131 -2.71 6.57 11.04
C ALA A 131 -3.05 7.90 11.75
N TYR A 132 -2.99 9.02 11.01
CA TYR A 132 -3.43 10.32 11.53
C TYR A 132 -4.91 10.31 11.91
N PHE A 133 -5.76 9.77 11.03
CA PHE A 133 -7.20 9.66 11.27
C PHE A 133 -7.51 8.74 12.44
N ALA A 134 -6.83 7.59 12.57
CA ALA A 134 -6.98 6.68 13.69
C ALA A 134 -6.66 7.35 15.04
N ARG A 135 -5.60 8.17 15.11
CA ARG A 135 -5.27 8.98 16.29
C ARG A 135 -6.31 10.04 16.59
N PHE A 136 -6.82 10.72 15.57
CA PHE A 136 -7.88 11.69 15.72
C PHE A 136 -9.13 11.07 16.35
N ILE A 137 -9.58 9.93 15.83
CA ILE A 137 -10.72 9.19 16.38
C ILE A 137 -10.45 8.72 17.81
N CYS A 138 -9.25 8.20 18.10
CA CYS A 138 -8.86 7.82 19.45
C CYS A 138 -9.07 8.97 20.46
N ASN A 139 -8.50 10.13 20.13
CA ASN A 139 -8.58 11.30 21.00
C ASN A 139 -10.04 11.80 21.16
N THR A 140 -10.82 11.73 20.10
CA THR A 140 -12.25 12.11 20.11
C THR A 140 -13.05 11.16 21.03
N VAL A 141 -12.82 9.85 20.90
CA VAL A 141 -13.48 8.82 21.73
C VAL A 141 -13.09 9.02 23.21
N ILE A 142 -11.80 9.22 23.51
CA ILE A 142 -11.33 9.45 24.87
C ILE A 142 -11.98 10.70 25.47
N ALA A 143 -11.99 11.80 24.73
CA ALA A 143 -12.59 13.05 25.19
C ALA A 143 -14.10 12.88 25.48
N TYR A 144 -14.82 12.22 24.58
CA TYR A 144 -16.25 11.95 24.76
C TYR A 144 -16.52 11.05 25.96
N CYS A 145 -15.81 9.91 26.07
CA CYS A 145 -15.99 8.95 27.17
C CYS A 145 -15.66 9.58 28.54
N ARG A 146 -14.64 10.43 28.63
CA ARG A 146 -14.31 11.16 29.86
C ARG A 146 -15.41 12.15 30.25
N ASN A 147 -16.00 12.84 29.29
CA ASN A 147 -17.10 13.79 29.55
C ASN A 147 -18.35 13.12 30.14
N ILE A 148 -18.63 11.87 29.78
CA ILE A 148 -19.77 11.11 30.30
C ILE A 148 -19.40 10.22 31.51
N GLY A 149 -18.16 10.35 32.04
CA GLY A 149 -17.73 9.71 33.29
C GLY A 149 -17.34 8.23 33.16
N ILE A 150 -17.02 7.77 31.95
CA ILE A 150 -16.53 6.38 31.74
C ILE A 150 -15.08 6.29 32.22
N GLN A 151 -14.81 5.38 33.18
CA GLN A 151 -13.48 5.21 33.78
C GLN A 151 -12.43 4.65 32.81
N ASP A 152 -12.84 3.78 31.85
CA ASP A 152 -11.96 3.11 30.90
C ASP A 152 -11.90 3.81 29.52
N ALA A 153 -12.03 5.14 29.50
CA ALA A 153 -12.02 5.95 28.28
C ALA A 153 -10.79 5.71 27.38
N ASP A 154 -9.61 5.54 28.00
CA ASP A 154 -8.34 5.31 27.29
C ASP A 154 -8.31 3.95 26.60
N LEU A 155 -8.88 2.91 27.22
CA LEU A 155 -9.01 1.58 26.61
C LEU A 155 -9.92 1.62 25.38
N LEU A 156 -11.08 2.28 25.48
CA LEU A 156 -12.02 2.42 24.37
C LEU A 156 -11.41 3.19 23.20
N GLY A 157 -10.71 4.28 23.49
CA GLY A 157 -10.01 5.06 22.48
C GLY A 157 -8.92 4.27 21.75
N LYS A 158 -8.09 3.53 22.49
CA LYS A 158 -7.06 2.66 21.91
C LYS A 158 -7.66 1.53 21.09
N PHE A 159 -8.75 0.92 21.56
CA PHE A 159 -9.44 -0.13 20.81
C PHE A 159 -9.94 0.40 19.45
N ALA A 160 -10.61 1.56 19.46
CA ALA A 160 -11.04 2.21 18.23
C ALA A 160 -9.85 2.53 17.30
N GLN A 161 -8.74 3.03 17.86
CA GLN A 161 -7.53 3.31 17.09
C GLN A 161 -6.96 2.07 16.41
N TYR A 162 -6.78 0.97 17.15
CA TYR A 162 -6.24 -0.28 16.60
C TYR A 162 -7.18 -0.92 15.59
N ALA A 163 -8.50 -0.83 15.80
CA ALA A 163 -9.46 -1.29 14.82
C ALA A 163 -9.32 -0.53 13.49
N ILE A 164 -9.25 0.81 13.54
CA ILE A 164 -9.06 1.65 12.36
C ILE A 164 -7.70 1.38 11.70
N LEU A 165 -6.61 1.27 12.48
CA LEU A 165 -5.29 0.94 11.97
C LEU A 165 -5.28 -0.41 11.25
N GLY A 166 -5.97 -1.42 11.77
CA GLY A 166 -6.12 -2.71 11.11
C GLY A 166 -6.75 -2.58 9.72
N PHE A 167 -7.83 -1.80 9.59
CA PHE A 167 -8.45 -1.51 8.28
C PHE A 167 -7.52 -0.72 7.36
N VAL A 168 -6.82 0.28 7.88
CA VAL A 168 -5.88 1.10 7.10
C VAL A 168 -4.74 0.24 6.53
N VAL A 169 -4.17 -0.65 7.35
CA VAL A 169 -3.12 -1.59 6.90
C VAL A 169 -3.64 -2.50 5.79
N LEU A 170 -4.87 -3.00 5.93
CA LEU A 170 -5.47 -3.83 4.88
C LEU A 170 -5.63 -3.09 3.56
N ILE A 171 -6.23 -1.88 3.60
CA ILE A 171 -6.42 -1.07 2.40
C ILE A 171 -5.06 -0.77 1.75
N ALA A 172 -4.03 -0.50 2.55
CA ALA A 172 -2.68 -0.29 2.05
C ALA A 172 -2.08 -1.55 1.41
N LEU A 173 -2.28 -2.74 2.00
CA LEU A 173 -1.84 -4.02 1.41
C LEU A 173 -2.60 -4.35 0.12
N GLU A 174 -3.91 -4.10 0.08
CA GLU A 174 -4.72 -4.27 -1.12
C GLU A 174 -4.25 -3.35 -2.25
N GLN A 175 -3.88 -2.11 -1.94
CA GLN A 175 -3.35 -1.14 -2.91
C GLN A 175 -2.08 -1.64 -3.61
N ILE A 176 -1.19 -2.32 -2.88
CA ILE A 176 0.07 -2.85 -3.44
C ILE A 176 -0.19 -4.14 -4.23
N ASN A 177 -1.36 -4.75 -4.08
CA ASN A 177 -1.73 -6.03 -4.66
C ASN A 177 -0.78 -7.17 -4.22
N VAL A 178 -0.22 -7.06 -3.00
CA VAL A 178 0.63 -8.08 -2.37
C VAL A 178 -0.24 -9.14 -1.71
N GLY A 179 0.01 -10.38 -2.04
CA GLY A 179 -0.70 -11.53 -1.49
C GLY A 179 -1.99 -11.91 -2.22
N GLY A 180 -2.44 -11.12 -3.20
CA GLY A 180 -3.58 -11.43 -4.05
C GLY A 180 -4.88 -11.71 -3.28
N GLU A 181 -5.77 -12.46 -3.91
CA GLU A 181 -7.08 -12.84 -3.39
C GLU A 181 -7.01 -13.66 -2.08
N ILE A 182 -5.95 -14.46 -1.90
CA ILE A 182 -5.79 -15.34 -0.73
C ILE A 182 -5.63 -14.53 0.57
N VAL A 183 -4.80 -13.49 0.55
CA VAL A 183 -4.59 -12.64 1.75
C VAL A 183 -5.86 -11.89 2.09
N ARG A 184 -6.55 -11.34 1.10
CA ARG A 184 -7.83 -10.65 1.27
C ARG A 184 -8.90 -11.57 1.86
N GLN A 185 -9.06 -12.77 1.30
CA GLN A 185 -10.04 -13.74 1.80
C GLN A 185 -9.72 -14.21 3.22
N SER A 186 -8.45 -14.53 3.50
CA SER A 186 -8.01 -14.95 4.84
C SER A 186 -8.30 -13.88 5.88
N PHE A 187 -8.04 -12.62 5.56
CA PHE A 187 -8.36 -11.52 6.46
C PHE A 187 -9.87 -11.37 6.68
N LEU A 188 -10.68 -11.42 5.62
CA LEU A 188 -12.14 -11.32 5.75
C LEU A 188 -12.70 -12.46 6.61
N ILE A 189 -12.16 -13.68 6.50
CA ILE A 189 -12.56 -14.82 7.33
C ILE A 189 -12.22 -14.57 8.80
N ILE A 190 -10.99 -14.10 9.08
CA ILE A 190 -10.58 -13.80 10.46
C ILE A 190 -11.43 -12.66 11.04
N LEU A 191 -11.63 -11.59 10.27
CA LEU A 191 -12.47 -10.46 10.68
C LEU A 191 -13.91 -10.89 10.94
N ALA A 192 -14.50 -11.68 10.02
CA ALA A 192 -15.84 -12.23 10.20
C ALA A 192 -15.95 -13.08 11.45
N GLY A 193 -14.93 -13.91 11.77
CA GLY A 193 -14.86 -14.69 13.00
C GLY A 193 -14.83 -13.82 14.25
N ILE A 194 -14.03 -12.75 14.25
CA ILE A 194 -13.94 -11.80 15.37
C ILE A 194 -15.28 -11.07 15.55
N VAL A 195 -15.86 -10.54 14.47
CA VAL A 195 -17.15 -9.83 14.51
C VAL A 195 -18.26 -10.75 15.00
N PHE A 196 -18.28 -12.00 14.51
CA PHE A 196 -19.27 -12.99 14.92
C PHE A 196 -19.11 -13.35 16.42
N ALA A 197 -17.88 -13.55 16.90
CA ALA A 197 -17.61 -13.81 18.30
C ALA A 197 -18.07 -12.64 19.20
N LEU A 198 -17.79 -11.40 18.80
CA LEU A 198 -18.25 -10.21 19.50
C LEU A 198 -19.78 -10.10 19.47
N ALA A 199 -20.41 -10.32 18.32
CA ALA A 199 -21.86 -10.30 18.18
C ALA A 199 -22.55 -11.34 19.09
N LEU A 200 -21.97 -12.55 19.21
CA LEU A 200 -22.46 -13.56 20.14
C LEU A 200 -22.24 -13.14 21.60
N ALA A 201 -21.06 -12.62 21.93
CA ALA A 201 -20.75 -12.20 23.30
C ALA A 201 -21.71 -11.09 23.76
N PHE A 202 -21.93 -10.06 22.95
CA PHE A 202 -22.88 -8.99 23.27
C PHE A 202 -24.34 -9.43 23.15
N GLY A 203 -24.67 -10.29 22.19
CA GLY A 203 -26.02 -10.82 22.02
C GLY A 203 -26.47 -11.68 23.21
N ILE A 204 -25.63 -12.62 23.65
CA ILE A 204 -25.92 -13.47 24.79
C ILE A 204 -25.80 -12.69 26.12
N GLY A 205 -24.72 -11.90 26.27
CA GLY A 205 -24.49 -11.09 27.46
C GLY A 205 -25.53 -9.98 27.68
N GLY A 206 -26.04 -9.40 26.57
CA GLY A 206 -27.03 -8.31 26.59
C GLY A 206 -28.49 -8.78 26.60
N GLN A 207 -28.78 -10.08 26.58
CA GLN A 207 -30.13 -10.63 26.43
C GLN A 207 -31.13 -10.09 27.48
N LYS A 208 -30.70 -9.99 28.75
CA LYS A 208 -31.56 -9.47 29.84
C LYS A 208 -31.89 -7.99 29.63
N TRP A 209 -30.88 -7.19 29.31
CA TRP A 209 -31.06 -5.76 29.05
C TRP A 209 -31.93 -5.49 27.83
N ALA A 210 -31.75 -6.27 26.79
CA ALA A 210 -32.60 -6.20 25.58
C ALA A 210 -34.04 -6.58 25.86
N ALA A 211 -34.28 -7.59 26.70
CA ALA A 211 -35.62 -7.99 27.15
C ALA A 211 -36.33 -6.88 27.93
N GLU A 212 -35.62 -6.24 28.88
CA GLU A 212 -36.15 -5.11 29.66
C GLU A 212 -36.48 -3.89 28.77
N LEU A 213 -35.63 -3.61 27.79
CA LEU A 213 -35.91 -2.54 26.80
C LEU A 213 -37.14 -2.85 25.94
N LEU A 214 -37.29 -4.08 25.50
CA LEU A 214 -38.46 -4.52 24.71
C LEU A 214 -39.75 -4.46 25.53
N GLU A 215 -39.72 -4.88 26.78
CA GLU A 215 -40.90 -4.74 27.69
C GLU A 215 -41.25 -3.29 27.94
N ARG A 216 -40.27 -2.40 28.02
CA ARG A 216 -40.53 -0.96 28.22
C ARG A 216 -41.12 -0.28 26.98
N TRP A 217 -40.73 -0.70 25.77
CA TRP A 217 -41.21 -0.14 24.52
C TRP A 217 -42.48 -0.81 23.98
N TRP A 218 -42.68 -2.09 24.31
CA TRP A 218 -43.83 -2.91 23.94
C TRP A 218 -44.32 -3.71 25.14
N PRO A 219 -45.07 -3.06 26.09
CA PRO A 219 -45.61 -3.77 27.24
C PRO A 219 -46.49 -4.93 26.75
N ARG A 220 -46.11 -6.15 27.10
CA ARG A 220 -46.99 -7.30 26.92
C ARG A 220 -48.21 -7.03 27.76
N GLY A 221 -49.34 -6.70 27.11
CA GLY A 221 -50.60 -6.53 27.80
C GLY A 221 -50.85 -7.75 28.67
N THR A 222 -50.92 -7.55 29.98
CA THR A 222 -51.37 -8.52 30.96
C THR A 222 -52.74 -9.02 30.47
N LYS A 223 -52.78 -10.28 30.02
CA LYS A 223 -54.07 -10.98 29.92
C LYS A 223 -54.52 -11.19 31.37
N GLU A 224 -55.22 -10.15 31.89
CA GLU A 224 -55.98 -10.32 33.11
C GLU A 224 -57.03 -11.37 32.85
N GLU A 225 -56.92 -12.45 33.65
CA GLU A 225 -57.98 -13.25 34.24
C GLU A 225 -59.41 -12.85 33.84
N ARG A 226 -59.96 -13.66 32.94
CA ARG A 226 -61.41 -13.93 32.99
C ARG A 226 -61.59 -15.29 33.62
N ARG A 227 -61.88 -15.29 34.91
CA ARG A 227 -62.73 -16.25 35.59
C ARG A 227 -63.69 -15.53 36.51
#